data_1111b5116197a0260b47b4ae0251ff41
#
_entry.id   1111b5116197a0260b47b4ae0251ff41
#
_cell.length_a   1.000
_cell.length_b   1.000
_cell.length_c   1.000
_cell.angle_alpha   90.00
_cell.angle_beta   90.00
_cell.angle_gamma   90.00
#
_symmetry.space_group_name_H-M   'P 1'
#
loop_
_entity.id
_entity.type
_entity.pdbx_description
1 polymer ?
#
loop_
_entity_poly.entity_id
_entity_poly.type
_entity_poly.pdbx_seq_one_letter_code
_entity_poly.pdbx_strand_id
1 'polypeptide(L)'
;MSEAAPRVGPRPEFGPSLPAWLRARFGVPPLVTLGVVAVVALVAAVAIVITLSSPSAPGKQVVHPSPPVFNLLYPPALMHRVAARPGELMRIEGHRGKLTTEIVVRPLKLPAYKGDVTHGLLPVYADRFADAQAKLLPGFLLTSEGRARVNNGVGYELVFQSVRPARRVYGRDVLLVPDDITEGKGLVILSLRQTKPGGPFTKAEQPLAYQSKKAYRSFRFGTSRG
;
A
#
# COMPACT_ATOMS: atom_id res chain seq x y z
N MET A 1 26.08 56.85 -36.12
CA MET A 1 25.05 55.81 -36.35
C MET A 1 25.30 54.72 -35.31
N SER A 2 24.47 54.70 -34.29
CA SER A 2 24.65 53.74 -33.16
C SER A 2 23.74 52.55 -33.40
N GLU A 3 24.35 51.39 -33.64
CA GLU A 3 23.67 50.12 -33.91
C GLU A 3 23.19 49.54 -32.57
N ALA A 4 21.87 49.51 -32.40
CA ALA A 4 21.25 48.98 -31.19
C ALA A 4 21.39 47.46 -31.15
N ALA A 5 22.08 46.95 -30.12
CA ALA A 5 22.23 45.52 -29.88
C ALA A 5 20.85 44.81 -29.71
N PRO A 6 20.66 43.62 -30.27
CA PRO A 6 19.41 42.88 -30.17
C PRO A 6 19.12 42.53 -28.73
N ARG A 7 17.93 42.92 -28.20
CA ARG A 7 17.44 42.53 -26.87
C ARG A 7 17.17 41.02 -26.90
N VAL A 8 18.06 40.27 -26.27
CA VAL A 8 17.80 38.85 -25.95
C VAL A 8 16.72 38.80 -24.87
N GLY A 9 15.51 38.43 -25.26
CA GLY A 9 14.43 38.16 -24.30
C GLY A 9 14.81 36.97 -23.35
N PRO A 10 14.24 36.92 -22.14
CA PRO A 10 14.51 35.84 -21.20
C PRO A 10 14.20 34.50 -21.84
N ARG A 11 15.17 33.58 -21.85
CA ARG A 11 14.96 32.21 -22.27
C ARG A 11 13.96 31.57 -21.33
N PRO A 12 12.88 30.88 -21.80
CA PRO A 12 11.98 30.17 -20.92
C PRO A 12 12.76 29.09 -20.15
N GLU A 13 12.66 29.09 -18.84
CA GLU A 13 13.32 28.10 -17.96
C GLU A 13 12.87 26.67 -18.24
N PHE A 14 11.72 26.50 -18.83
CA PHE A 14 11.16 25.22 -19.27
C PHE A 14 11.08 25.23 -20.80
N GLY A 15 11.38 24.10 -21.43
CA GLY A 15 11.30 23.92 -22.87
C GLY A 15 9.95 24.33 -23.47
N PRO A 16 9.78 24.35 -24.80
CA PRO A 16 8.54 24.77 -25.41
C PRO A 16 7.34 24.00 -24.85
N SER A 17 6.24 24.71 -24.61
CA SER A 17 5.01 24.08 -24.16
C SER A 17 4.57 22.98 -25.14
N LEU A 18 3.92 21.94 -24.65
CA LEU A 18 3.46 20.80 -25.46
C LEU A 18 2.72 21.23 -26.74
N PRO A 19 1.82 22.25 -26.71
CA PRO A 19 1.19 22.78 -27.92
C PRO A 19 2.17 23.42 -28.90
N ALA A 20 3.17 24.13 -28.40
CA ALA A 20 4.19 24.76 -29.28
C ALA A 20 5.09 23.70 -29.94
N TRP A 21 5.45 22.65 -29.20
CA TRP A 21 6.24 21.53 -29.72
C TRP A 21 5.46 20.72 -30.76
N LEU A 22 4.16 20.43 -30.52
CA LEU A 22 3.31 19.74 -31.52
C LEU A 22 3.13 20.54 -32.80
N ARG A 23 2.96 21.87 -32.69
CA ARG A 23 2.85 22.74 -33.86
C ARG A 23 4.14 22.72 -34.68
N ALA A 24 5.30 22.82 -34.02
CA ALA A 24 6.59 22.84 -34.69
C ALA A 24 6.90 21.50 -35.40
N ARG A 25 6.46 20.37 -34.81
CA ARG A 25 6.79 19.04 -35.34
C ARG A 25 5.78 18.48 -36.34
N PHE A 26 4.50 18.84 -36.20
CA PHE A 26 3.43 18.22 -37.00
C PHE A 26 2.57 19.23 -37.79
N GLY A 27 2.85 20.53 -37.72
CA GLY A 27 2.08 21.56 -38.40
C GLY A 27 0.60 21.65 -38.00
N VAL A 28 0.24 21.11 -36.81
CA VAL A 28 -1.15 20.97 -36.38
C VAL A 28 -1.73 22.33 -35.97
N PRO A 29 -2.92 22.72 -36.48
CA PRO A 29 -3.57 23.99 -36.11
C PRO A 29 -3.87 24.04 -34.60
N PRO A 30 -3.81 25.23 -33.96
CA PRO A 30 -4.01 25.34 -32.50
C PRO A 30 -5.38 24.87 -32.01
N LEU A 31 -6.42 25.01 -32.83
CA LEU A 31 -7.76 24.53 -32.51
C LEU A 31 -7.85 23.00 -32.44
N VAL A 32 -7.17 22.29 -33.35
CA VAL A 32 -7.12 20.81 -33.33
C VAL A 32 -6.34 20.31 -32.12
N THR A 33 -5.21 20.96 -31.78
CA THR A 33 -4.42 20.60 -30.60
C THR A 33 -5.23 20.82 -29.32
N LEU A 34 -5.98 21.92 -29.21
CA LEU A 34 -6.84 22.18 -28.05
C LEU A 34 -7.97 21.13 -27.93
N GLY A 35 -8.57 20.75 -29.05
CA GLY A 35 -9.60 19.70 -29.10
C GLY A 35 -9.07 18.33 -28.63
N VAL A 36 -7.90 17.92 -29.10
CA VAL A 36 -7.28 16.65 -28.70
C VAL A 36 -6.93 16.64 -27.20
N VAL A 37 -6.36 17.73 -26.67
CA VAL A 37 -6.06 17.84 -25.24
C VAL A 37 -7.34 17.78 -24.39
N ALA A 38 -8.42 18.47 -24.83
CA ALA A 38 -9.71 18.43 -24.14
C ALA A 38 -10.33 17.02 -24.11
N VAL A 39 -10.27 16.29 -25.23
CA VAL A 39 -10.76 14.91 -25.31
C VAL A 39 -9.94 13.96 -24.42
N VAL A 40 -8.63 14.05 -24.42
CA VAL A 40 -7.76 13.25 -23.56
C VAL A 40 -8.02 13.55 -22.08
N ALA A 41 -8.16 14.82 -21.71
CA ALA A 41 -8.50 15.21 -20.34
C ALA A 41 -9.88 14.70 -19.91
N LEU A 42 -10.88 14.75 -20.80
CA LEU A 42 -12.23 14.21 -20.54
C LEU A 42 -12.20 12.70 -20.35
N VAL A 43 -11.51 11.96 -21.22
CA VAL A 43 -11.36 10.50 -21.10
C VAL A 43 -10.64 10.12 -19.80
N ALA A 44 -9.58 10.84 -19.44
CA ALA A 44 -8.89 10.64 -18.18
C ALA A 44 -9.80 10.92 -16.96
N ALA A 45 -10.57 12.02 -17.00
CA ALA A 45 -11.51 12.36 -15.94
C ALA A 45 -12.61 11.30 -15.79
N VAL A 46 -13.19 10.82 -16.90
CA VAL A 46 -14.20 9.75 -16.89
C VAL A 46 -13.61 8.44 -16.37
N ALA A 47 -12.40 8.07 -16.77
CA ALA A 47 -11.71 6.89 -16.25
C ALA A 47 -11.47 6.97 -14.74
N ILE A 48 -11.08 8.16 -14.23
CA ILE A 48 -10.90 8.41 -12.80
C ILE A 48 -12.23 8.30 -12.06
N VAL A 49 -13.32 8.87 -12.58
CA VAL A 49 -14.65 8.79 -11.97
C VAL A 49 -15.12 7.34 -11.93
N ILE A 50 -14.98 6.56 -13.02
CA ILE A 50 -15.37 5.15 -13.04
C ILE A 50 -14.59 4.33 -12.03
N THR A 51 -13.27 4.56 -11.89
CA THR A 51 -12.44 3.83 -10.91
C THR A 51 -12.76 4.20 -9.46
N LEU A 52 -13.11 5.46 -9.20
CA LEU A 52 -13.50 5.95 -7.87
C LEU A 52 -14.94 5.55 -7.50
N SER A 53 -15.83 5.42 -8.50
CA SER A 53 -17.26 5.13 -8.30
C SER A 53 -17.59 3.63 -8.34
N SER A 54 -16.61 2.75 -8.57
CA SER A 54 -16.83 1.30 -8.49
C SER A 54 -17.33 0.96 -7.08
N PRO A 55 -18.60 0.54 -6.91
CA PRO A 55 -19.14 0.19 -5.60
C PRO A 55 -18.26 -0.93 -5.03
N SER A 56 -17.47 -0.61 -4.02
CA SER A 56 -16.79 -1.65 -3.25
C SER A 56 -17.87 -2.48 -2.61
N ALA A 57 -17.95 -3.77 -2.93
CA ALA A 57 -18.85 -4.69 -2.25
C ALA A 57 -18.72 -4.47 -0.74
N PRO A 58 -19.84 -4.40 0.00
CA PRO A 58 -19.81 -4.11 1.43
C PRO A 58 -18.86 -5.08 2.13
N GLY A 59 -17.83 -4.54 2.74
CA GLY A 59 -16.85 -5.34 3.48
C GLY A 59 -17.49 -5.96 4.72
N LYS A 60 -17.21 -7.23 4.97
CA LYS A 60 -17.55 -7.86 6.24
C LYS A 60 -16.57 -7.37 7.29
N GLN A 61 -17.09 -6.79 8.37
CA GLN A 61 -16.27 -6.43 9.52
C GLN A 61 -15.97 -7.68 10.34
N VAL A 62 -14.73 -7.82 10.74
CA VAL A 62 -14.31 -8.77 11.77
C VAL A 62 -13.71 -8.00 12.94
N VAL A 63 -14.12 -8.36 14.16
CA VAL A 63 -13.67 -7.72 15.38
C VAL A 63 -12.93 -8.75 16.23
N HIS A 64 -11.80 -8.34 16.82
CA HIS A 64 -11.10 -9.06 17.89
C HIS A 64 -11.39 -8.32 19.22
N PRO A 65 -12.27 -8.84 20.08
CA PRO A 65 -12.77 -8.12 21.25
C PRO A 65 -11.84 -8.14 22.44
N SER A 66 -10.88 -9.06 22.48
CA SER A 66 -9.90 -9.18 23.58
C SER A 66 -8.66 -8.33 23.31
N PRO A 67 -7.95 -7.83 24.32
CA PRO A 67 -6.70 -7.09 24.12
C PRO A 67 -5.63 -7.90 23.35
N PRO A 68 -4.99 -7.31 22.33
CA PRO A 68 -5.28 -6.02 21.72
C PRO A 68 -6.61 -6.01 20.96
N VAL A 69 -7.48 -5.05 21.30
CA VAL A 69 -8.79 -4.88 20.63
C VAL A 69 -8.59 -4.22 19.28
N PHE A 70 -9.09 -4.83 18.21
CA PHE A 70 -8.99 -4.29 16.86
C PHE A 70 -10.11 -4.81 15.95
N ASN A 71 -10.25 -4.18 14.81
CA ASN A 71 -11.13 -4.63 13.74
C ASN A 71 -10.51 -4.40 12.38
N LEU A 72 -11.03 -5.09 11.37
CA LEU A 72 -10.75 -4.85 9.97
C LEU A 72 -11.93 -5.26 9.09
N LEU A 73 -11.97 -4.72 7.86
CA LEU A 73 -12.96 -5.01 6.84
C LEU A 73 -12.35 -5.86 5.74
N TYR A 74 -13.03 -6.91 5.29
CA TYR A 74 -12.59 -7.72 4.15
C TYR A 74 -13.76 -8.07 3.24
N PRO A 75 -13.54 -8.25 1.92
CA PRO A 75 -14.57 -8.65 0.97
C PRO A 75 -14.89 -10.14 1.10
N PRO A 76 -16.08 -10.54 1.57
CA PRO A 76 -16.40 -11.95 1.84
C PRO A 76 -16.48 -12.81 0.56
N ALA A 77 -16.68 -12.17 -0.59
CA ALA A 77 -16.67 -12.86 -1.89
C ALA A 77 -15.27 -13.31 -2.36
N LEU A 78 -14.20 -12.75 -1.78
CA LEU A 78 -12.81 -13.02 -2.19
C LEU A 78 -11.94 -13.54 -1.05
N MET A 79 -12.33 -13.29 0.18
CA MET A 79 -11.56 -13.61 1.37
C MET A 79 -12.47 -14.13 2.48
N HIS A 80 -11.94 -14.95 3.36
CA HIS A 80 -12.67 -15.50 4.50
C HIS A 80 -11.76 -15.59 5.72
N ARG A 81 -12.39 -15.47 6.90
CA ARG A 81 -11.70 -15.69 8.17
C ARG A 81 -11.50 -17.19 8.37
N VAL A 82 -10.30 -17.57 8.75
CA VAL A 82 -9.93 -18.94 9.10
C VAL A 82 -9.46 -19.02 10.53
N ALA A 83 -9.26 -20.22 11.06
CA ALA A 83 -8.70 -20.43 12.38
C ALA A 83 -7.30 -19.82 12.48
N ALA A 84 -7.05 -19.02 13.51
CA ALA A 84 -5.74 -18.46 13.79
C ALA A 84 -4.78 -19.60 14.20
N ARG A 85 -3.54 -19.53 13.72
CA ARG A 85 -2.49 -20.48 14.11
C ARG A 85 -1.89 -20.07 15.47
N PRO A 86 -1.15 -20.93 16.15
CA PRO A 86 -0.45 -20.57 17.37
C PRO A 86 0.38 -19.29 17.20
N GLY A 87 0.21 -18.34 18.10
CA GLY A 87 0.87 -17.02 18.02
C GLY A 87 0.18 -15.99 17.14
N GLU A 88 -0.98 -16.29 16.56
CA GLU A 88 -1.79 -15.37 15.80
C GLU A 88 -3.06 -14.98 16.57
N LEU A 89 -3.49 -13.74 16.42
CA LEU A 89 -4.75 -13.22 16.96
C LEU A 89 -5.88 -13.38 15.95
N MET A 90 -5.53 -13.26 14.66
CA MET A 90 -6.49 -13.32 13.56
C MET A 90 -5.78 -13.71 12.26
N ARG A 91 -6.51 -14.48 11.43
CA ARG A 91 -6.09 -14.85 10.08
C ARG A 91 -7.26 -14.74 9.12
N ILE A 92 -7.02 -14.09 7.98
CA ILE A 92 -7.94 -13.99 6.85
C ILE A 92 -7.19 -14.43 5.60
N GLU A 93 -7.78 -15.31 4.84
CA GLU A 93 -7.19 -15.87 3.62
C GLU A 93 -8.09 -15.64 2.42
N GLY A 94 -7.47 -15.58 1.25
CA GLY A 94 -8.15 -15.55 -0.03
C GLY A 94 -7.36 -16.29 -1.08
N HIS A 95 -8.08 -16.92 -2.02
CA HIS A 95 -7.47 -17.64 -3.14
C HIS A 95 -8.17 -17.30 -4.44
N ARG A 96 -7.40 -17.02 -5.48
CA ARG A 96 -7.93 -16.80 -6.83
C ARG A 96 -6.89 -17.14 -7.91
N GLY A 97 -7.22 -18.09 -8.77
CA GLY A 97 -6.25 -18.63 -9.73
C GLY A 97 -5.05 -19.25 -9.00
N LYS A 98 -3.85 -18.75 -9.28
CA LYS A 98 -2.62 -19.17 -8.59
C LYS A 98 -2.22 -18.24 -7.45
N LEU A 99 -2.95 -17.16 -7.22
CA LEU A 99 -2.69 -16.21 -6.14
C LEU A 99 -3.36 -16.66 -4.86
N THR A 100 -2.57 -16.74 -3.79
CA THR A 100 -3.04 -16.84 -2.40
C THR A 100 -2.68 -15.56 -1.68
N THR A 101 -3.59 -15.03 -0.88
CA THR A 101 -3.34 -13.87 -0.03
C THR A 101 -3.70 -14.20 1.41
N GLU A 102 -2.92 -13.68 2.34
CA GLU A 102 -3.11 -13.86 3.77
C GLU A 102 -2.97 -12.51 4.46
N ILE A 103 -3.92 -12.18 5.34
CA ILE A 103 -3.79 -11.09 6.30
C ILE A 103 -3.74 -11.73 7.69
N VAL A 104 -2.67 -11.43 8.43
CA VAL A 104 -2.43 -12.01 9.74
C VAL A 104 -2.15 -10.90 10.73
N VAL A 105 -2.79 -10.99 11.91
CA VAL A 105 -2.50 -10.11 13.04
C VAL A 105 -1.87 -10.96 14.14
N ARG A 106 -0.72 -10.52 14.64
CA ARG A 106 0.01 -11.16 15.74
C ARG A 106 0.24 -10.16 16.86
N PRO A 107 0.35 -10.61 18.12
CA PRO A 107 0.78 -9.73 19.20
C PRO A 107 2.24 -9.30 18.96
N LEU A 108 2.52 -8.02 19.14
CA LEU A 108 3.87 -7.48 19.18
C LEU A 108 4.29 -7.31 20.63
N LYS A 109 5.38 -7.95 21.01
CA LYS A 109 5.98 -7.79 22.35
C LYS A 109 7.27 -7.00 22.21
N LEU A 110 7.31 -5.81 22.77
CA LEU A 110 8.50 -4.98 22.82
C LEU A 110 9.14 -5.05 24.20
N PRO A 111 10.46 -4.93 24.31
CA PRO A 111 11.14 -4.76 25.59
C PRO A 111 10.74 -3.45 26.24
N ALA A 112 10.90 -3.35 27.56
CA ALA A 112 10.72 -2.09 28.27
C ALA A 112 11.65 -1.02 27.71
N TYR A 113 11.11 0.14 27.42
CA TYR A 113 11.85 1.25 26.83
C TYR A 113 11.39 2.59 27.45
N LYS A 114 12.35 3.44 27.83
CA LYS A 114 12.07 4.73 28.49
C LYS A 114 11.94 5.90 27.52
N GLY A 115 12.17 5.69 26.21
CA GLY A 115 12.09 6.72 25.18
C GLY A 115 10.80 6.63 24.35
N ASP A 116 10.78 7.38 23.26
CA ASP A 116 9.69 7.29 22.28
C ASP A 116 9.75 5.94 21.55
N VAL A 117 8.71 5.13 21.78
CA VAL A 117 8.61 3.79 21.20
C VAL A 117 8.59 3.85 19.68
N THR A 118 7.85 4.80 19.11
CA THR A 118 7.63 4.87 17.66
C THR A 118 8.84 5.38 16.89
N HIS A 119 9.59 6.31 17.47
CA HIS A 119 10.75 6.93 16.81
C HIS A 119 12.08 6.28 17.20
N GLY A 120 12.18 5.72 18.40
CA GLY A 120 13.40 5.11 18.91
C GLY A 120 13.42 3.59 18.83
N LEU A 121 12.44 2.93 19.42
CA LEU A 121 12.47 1.47 19.59
C LEU A 121 11.99 0.71 18.34
N LEU A 122 10.90 1.15 17.69
CA LEU A 122 10.33 0.42 16.56
C LEU A 122 11.29 0.26 15.37
N PRO A 123 12.08 1.27 14.93
CA PRO A 123 13.05 1.08 13.86
C PRO A 123 14.08 -0.02 14.19
N VAL A 124 14.64 0.02 15.40
CA VAL A 124 15.63 -0.98 15.84
C VAL A 124 15.02 -2.39 15.96
N TYR A 125 13.78 -2.46 16.42
CA TYR A 125 13.07 -3.75 16.50
C TYR A 125 12.71 -4.27 15.11
N ALA A 126 12.33 -3.38 14.18
CA ALA A 126 12.00 -3.71 12.80
C ALA A 126 13.19 -4.31 12.04
N ASP A 127 14.39 -3.76 12.25
CA ASP A 127 15.63 -4.30 11.69
C ASP A 127 15.85 -5.76 12.13
N ARG A 128 15.78 -6.03 13.44
CA ARG A 128 15.88 -7.39 13.97
C ARG A 128 14.77 -8.31 13.47
N PHE A 129 13.58 -7.76 13.29
CA PHE A 129 12.45 -8.50 12.75
C PHE A 129 12.68 -8.86 11.26
N ALA A 130 13.24 -7.92 10.47
CA ALA A 130 13.64 -8.18 9.09
C ALA A 130 14.69 -9.29 9.00
N ASP A 131 15.71 -9.27 9.84
CA ASP A 131 16.72 -10.33 9.94
C ASP A 131 16.11 -11.70 10.26
N ALA A 132 15.14 -11.73 11.19
CA ALA A 132 14.43 -12.95 11.51
C ALA A 132 13.58 -13.46 10.34
N GLN A 133 12.92 -12.56 9.58
CA GLN A 133 12.19 -12.92 8.37
C GLN A 133 13.12 -13.43 7.26
N ALA A 134 14.31 -12.85 7.12
CA ALA A 134 15.30 -13.28 6.14
C ALA A 134 15.75 -14.74 6.36
N LYS A 135 15.86 -15.16 7.63
CA LYS A 135 16.17 -16.56 7.99
C LYS A 135 15.04 -17.54 7.66
N LEU A 136 13.78 -17.09 7.71
CA LEU A 136 12.60 -17.92 7.48
C LEU A 136 12.16 -17.95 6.02
N LEU A 137 12.50 -16.92 5.25
CA LEU A 137 12.04 -16.72 3.87
C LEU A 137 13.23 -16.73 2.90
N PRO A 138 13.61 -17.88 2.34
CA PRO A 138 14.70 -17.96 1.38
C PRO A 138 14.50 -17.04 0.19
N GLY A 139 15.57 -16.33 -0.22
CA GLY A 139 15.49 -15.27 -1.22
C GLY A 139 14.77 -14.02 -0.74
N PHE A 140 14.77 -13.77 0.56
CA PHE A 140 14.25 -12.54 1.15
C PHE A 140 15.02 -11.33 0.64
N LEU A 141 14.29 -10.32 0.21
CA LEU A 141 14.79 -9.02 -0.20
C LEU A 141 13.90 -7.94 0.39
N LEU A 142 14.42 -7.18 1.34
CA LEU A 142 13.76 -5.98 1.85
C LEU A 142 13.78 -4.93 0.73
N THR A 143 12.61 -4.44 0.33
CA THR A 143 12.47 -3.49 -0.78
C THR A 143 12.20 -2.07 -0.31
N SER A 144 11.62 -1.92 0.86
CA SER A 144 11.34 -0.62 1.48
C SER A 144 11.05 -0.81 2.96
N GLU A 145 11.44 0.17 3.75
CA GLU A 145 11.08 0.28 5.16
C GLU A 145 10.86 1.73 5.56
N GLY A 146 10.15 1.95 6.65
CA GLY A 146 9.95 3.30 7.17
C GLY A 146 8.76 3.44 8.10
N ARG A 147 8.56 4.67 8.55
CA ARG A 147 7.40 5.03 9.36
C ARG A 147 6.12 4.80 8.58
N ALA A 148 5.12 4.27 9.23
CA ALA A 148 3.83 4.01 8.64
C ALA A 148 2.70 4.37 9.59
N ARG A 149 1.53 4.65 9.02
CA ARG A 149 0.28 4.80 9.75
C ARG A 149 -0.78 3.95 9.09
N VAL A 150 -1.50 3.20 9.90
CA VAL A 150 -2.69 2.47 9.46
C VAL A 150 -3.85 2.94 10.34
N ASN A 151 -4.67 3.85 9.83
CA ASN A 151 -5.77 4.52 10.53
C ASN A 151 -5.31 5.13 11.87
N ASN A 152 -5.79 4.61 13.01
CA ASN A 152 -5.46 5.06 14.36
C ASN A 152 -4.28 4.28 14.98
N GLY A 153 -3.44 3.69 14.16
CA GLY A 153 -2.20 3.05 14.59
C GLY A 153 -0.99 3.68 13.91
N VAL A 154 -0.01 4.07 14.68
CA VAL A 154 1.30 4.51 14.19
C VAL A 154 2.28 3.35 14.28
N GLY A 155 3.29 3.33 13.43
CA GLY A 155 4.22 2.22 13.46
C GLY A 155 5.37 2.32 12.47
N TYR A 156 5.97 1.16 12.23
CA TYR A 156 7.08 1.00 11.30
C TYR A 156 6.79 -0.14 10.31
N GLU A 157 6.91 0.14 9.03
CA GLU A 157 6.58 -0.78 7.94
C GLU A 157 7.83 -1.40 7.33
N LEU A 158 7.72 -2.68 6.99
CA LEU A 158 8.68 -3.44 6.19
C LEU A 158 7.96 -3.98 4.96
N VAL A 159 8.45 -3.65 3.77
CA VAL A 159 7.98 -4.21 2.50
C VAL A 159 9.07 -5.08 1.92
N PHE A 160 8.76 -6.30 1.56
CA PHE A 160 9.76 -7.24 1.08
C PHE A 160 9.21 -8.20 0.03
N GLN A 161 10.13 -8.87 -0.62
CA GLN A 161 9.88 -10.01 -1.50
C GLN A 161 10.68 -11.21 -1.02
N SER A 162 10.15 -12.41 -1.28
CA SER A 162 10.92 -13.65 -1.21
C SER A 162 10.75 -14.39 -2.53
N VAL A 163 11.82 -14.62 -3.23
CA VAL A 163 11.82 -15.19 -4.58
C VAL A 163 12.45 -16.58 -4.54
N ARG A 164 11.65 -17.58 -4.92
CA ARG A 164 12.11 -18.96 -5.20
C ARG A 164 11.75 -19.32 -6.64
N PRO A 165 12.41 -20.30 -7.28
CA PRO A 165 12.09 -20.68 -8.66
C PRO A 165 10.60 -20.98 -8.90
N ALA A 166 9.95 -21.65 -7.95
CA ALA A 166 8.54 -22.05 -8.08
C ALA A 166 7.57 -21.15 -7.28
N ARG A 167 8.06 -20.17 -6.51
CA ARG A 167 7.20 -19.39 -5.61
C ARG A 167 7.75 -17.99 -5.36
N ARG A 168 6.90 -16.98 -5.54
CA ARG A 168 7.19 -15.61 -5.16
C ARG A 168 6.21 -15.16 -4.09
N VAL A 169 6.73 -14.54 -3.04
CA VAL A 169 5.96 -13.93 -1.96
C VAL A 169 6.22 -12.43 -1.99
N TYR A 170 5.16 -11.64 -2.03
CA TYR A 170 5.19 -10.20 -1.74
C TYR A 170 4.66 -10.02 -0.32
N GLY A 171 5.47 -9.44 0.53
CA GLY A 171 5.18 -9.27 1.94
C GLY A 171 5.17 -7.80 2.34
N ARG A 172 4.29 -7.50 3.28
CA ARG A 172 4.24 -6.21 3.98
C ARG A 172 3.91 -6.48 5.43
N ASP A 173 4.76 -6.03 6.33
CA ASP A 173 4.57 -6.10 7.76
C ASP A 173 4.58 -4.68 8.34
N VAL A 174 3.62 -4.37 9.20
CA VAL A 174 3.65 -3.14 10.00
C VAL A 174 3.61 -3.50 11.47
N LEU A 175 4.58 -2.99 12.21
CA LEU A 175 4.62 -3.04 13.66
C LEU A 175 3.82 -1.85 14.17
N LEU A 176 2.64 -2.08 14.73
CA LEU A 176 1.67 -1.03 15.06
C LEU A 176 1.55 -0.83 16.57
N VAL A 177 1.54 0.44 16.94
CA VAL A 177 1.22 0.97 18.26
C VAL A 177 -0.08 1.77 18.13
N PRO A 178 -1.08 1.61 18.99
CA PRO A 178 -2.27 2.45 18.98
C PRO A 178 -1.91 3.92 19.29
N ASP A 179 -2.58 4.87 18.64
CA ASP A 179 -2.37 6.30 18.91
C ASP A 179 -2.64 6.65 20.38
N ASP A 180 -3.60 5.97 20.99
CA ASP A 180 -3.93 6.09 22.41
C ASP A 180 -3.48 4.83 23.16
N ILE A 181 -2.36 4.95 23.88
CA ILE A 181 -1.78 3.86 24.67
C ILE A 181 -2.59 3.63 25.96
N THR A 182 -3.40 4.61 26.41
CA THR A 182 -4.10 4.58 27.70
C THR A 182 -5.23 3.55 27.77
N GLU A 183 -5.76 3.13 26.62
CA GLU A 183 -6.88 2.18 26.56
C GLU A 183 -6.47 0.69 26.68
N GLY A 184 -5.28 0.36 27.15
CA GLY A 184 -4.84 -1.03 27.31
C GLY A 184 -4.77 -1.82 26.02
N LYS A 185 -4.73 -1.14 24.91
CA LYS A 185 -4.61 -1.72 23.56
C LYS A 185 -3.20 -2.23 23.38
N GLY A 186 -3.04 -3.53 23.32
CA GLY A 186 -1.74 -4.14 23.06
C GLY A 186 -1.20 -3.79 21.66
N LEU A 187 0.09 -3.98 21.49
CA LEU A 187 0.78 -3.77 20.22
C LEU A 187 0.56 -4.95 19.28
N VAL A 188 0.55 -4.71 17.98
CA VAL A 188 0.36 -5.78 16.98
C VAL A 188 1.36 -5.69 15.83
N ILE A 189 1.62 -6.85 15.21
CA ILE A 189 2.21 -6.96 13.88
C ILE A 189 1.06 -7.27 12.92
N LEU A 190 0.78 -6.36 12.00
CA LEU A 190 -0.16 -6.55 10.92
C LEU A 190 0.61 -6.97 9.66
N SER A 191 0.33 -8.15 9.15
CA SER A 191 1.02 -8.77 8.02
C SER A 191 0.10 -8.96 6.83
N LEU A 192 0.56 -8.62 5.64
CA LEU A 192 -0.04 -9.01 4.36
C LEU A 192 0.97 -9.85 3.58
N ARG A 193 0.55 -11.01 3.12
CA ARG A 193 1.30 -11.88 2.21
C ARG A 193 0.49 -12.13 0.96
N GLN A 194 1.12 -11.95 -0.20
CA GLN A 194 0.58 -12.30 -1.51
C GLN A 194 1.54 -13.29 -2.15
N THR A 195 1.12 -14.53 -2.28
CA THR A 195 1.95 -15.65 -2.73
C THR A 195 1.43 -16.20 -4.04
N LYS A 196 2.33 -16.39 -5.02
CA LYS A 196 2.02 -17.09 -6.27
C LYS A 196 3.26 -17.74 -6.90
N PRO A 197 3.10 -18.77 -7.75
CA PRO A 197 4.15 -19.19 -8.66
C PRO A 197 4.49 -18.05 -9.61
N GLY A 198 5.72 -17.70 -9.79
CA GLY A 198 6.29 -16.68 -10.71
C GLY A 198 5.38 -15.77 -11.52
N GLY A 199 5.94 -14.74 -12.14
CA GLY A 199 5.26 -13.82 -13.04
C GLY A 199 4.34 -12.76 -12.40
N PRO A 200 3.80 -11.80 -13.19
CA PRO A 200 2.89 -10.77 -12.73
C PRO A 200 1.49 -11.34 -12.39
N PHE A 201 0.67 -10.56 -11.69
CA PHE A 201 -0.73 -10.92 -11.44
C PHE A 201 -1.52 -10.91 -12.74
N THR A 202 -2.26 -11.98 -13.01
CA THR A 202 -3.19 -12.07 -14.14
C THR A 202 -4.42 -11.18 -13.91
N LYS A 203 -5.18 -10.86 -14.97
CA LYS A 203 -6.43 -10.11 -14.85
C LYS A 203 -7.41 -10.75 -13.87
N ALA A 204 -7.45 -12.08 -13.82
CA ALA A 204 -8.29 -12.82 -12.87
C ALA A 204 -7.85 -12.68 -11.41
N GLU A 205 -6.55 -12.53 -11.15
CA GLU A 205 -5.96 -12.43 -9.80
C GLU A 205 -5.97 -10.99 -9.25
N GLN A 206 -5.96 -9.97 -10.13
CA GLN A 206 -5.91 -8.56 -9.75
C GLN A 206 -6.98 -8.14 -8.73
N PRO A 207 -8.26 -8.55 -8.83
CA PRO A 207 -9.27 -8.18 -7.83
C PRO A 207 -8.89 -8.63 -6.42
N LEU A 208 -8.39 -9.87 -6.25
CA LEU A 208 -7.95 -10.36 -4.95
C LEU A 208 -6.71 -9.60 -4.46
N ALA A 209 -5.71 -9.39 -5.32
CA ALA A 209 -4.50 -8.66 -4.98
C ALA A 209 -4.79 -7.22 -4.53
N TYR A 210 -5.75 -6.56 -5.16
CA TYR A 210 -6.16 -5.19 -4.82
C TYR A 210 -7.00 -5.14 -3.55
N GLN A 211 -8.01 -6.00 -3.44
CA GLN A 211 -8.93 -6.01 -2.30
C GLN A 211 -8.24 -6.45 -1.00
N SER A 212 -7.26 -7.35 -1.06
CA SER A 212 -6.47 -7.71 0.12
C SER A 212 -5.65 -6.52 0.65
N LYS A 213 -5.13 -5.64 -0.22
CA LYS A 213 -4.48 -4.39 0.20
C LYS A 213 -5.47 -3.42 0.85
N LYS A 214 -6.70 -3.32 0.33
CA LYS A 214 -7.76 -2.52 0.97
C LYS A 214 -8.14 -3.07 2.34
N ALA A 215 -8.33 -4.39 2.44
CA ALA A 215 -8.62 -5.06 3.70
C ALA A 215 -7.50 -4.82 4.74
N TYR A 216 -6.24 -5.00 4.36
CA TYR A 216 -5.10 -4.70 5.19
C TYR A 216 -5.09 -3.24 5.70
N ARG A 217 -5.37 -2.28 4.82
CA ARG A 217 -5.42 -0.85 5.17
C ARG A 217 -6.63 -0.47 6.00
N SER A 218 -7.66 -1.31 6.07
CA SER A 218 -8.84 -1.05 6.90
C SER A 218 -8.64 -1.40 8.36
N PHE A 219 -7.52 -2.03 8.73
CA PHE A 219 -7.19 -2.33 10.12
C PHE A 219 -7.31 -1.08 10.99
N ARG A 220 -7.89 -1.27 12.18
CA ARG A 220 -8.06 -0.19 13.16
C ARG A 220 -8.06 -0.78 14.57
N PHE A 221 -7.39 -0.13 15.50
CA PHE A 221 -7.54 -0.44 16.92
C PHE A 221 -8.93 -0.04 17.41
N GLY A 222 -9.50 -0.83 18.33
CA GLY A 222 -10.84 -0.64 18.84
C GLY A 222 -11.91 -1.37 18.03
N THR A 223 -13.18 -1.19 18.42
CA THR A 223 -14.35 -1.87 17.82
C THR A 223 -15.13 -1.01 16.86
N SER A 224 -14.94 0.32 16.88
CA SER A 224 -15.70 1.27 16.07
C SER A 224 -15.43 1.09 14.58
N ARG A 225 -16.49 1.15 13.77
CA ARG A 225 -16.37 1.38 12.33
C ARG A 225 -15.86 2.81 12.11
N GLY A 226 -14.90 2.98 11.25
CA GLY A 226 -14.47 4.28 10.75
C GLY A 226 -15.34 4.76 9.63
#